data_43590b916f247b6c0d6279b1723ab279
#
_entry.id   43590b916f247b6c0d6279b1723ab279
#
_cell.length_a   1.000
_cell.length_b   1.000
_cell.length_c   1.000
_cell.angle_alpha   90.00
_cell.angle_beta   90.00
_cell.angle_gamma   90.00
#
_symmetry.space_group_name_H-M   'P 1'
#
loop_
_entity.id
_entity.type
_entity.pdbx_description
1 polymer ?
#
loop_
_entity_poly.entity_id
_entity_poly.type
_entity_poly.pdbx_seq_one_letter_code
_entity_poly.pdbx_strand_id
1 'polypeptide(L)'
;IEGISFNAAERGQFNFFFFFGLNDATRYREVVEGIEANNFTFGSIGLSTNYLQSATNYAQGWKVGVAGTNRNYKGAARATYSSGLMENGWAFTAQLAWRYTPYIDIKGQIGEGIAYNSFGYFLTAEKQWGKDKRLSLITFGAPTRRGQSAAVTQETYDLTNQYNKTSWGHNNYNPYWGYQDGKVRNSRIVETYDPTVIASFDWQINEDNFLKAGVGYHYSMYSNSALTFYN
;
A
#
# COMPACT_ATOMS: atom_id res chain seq x y z
N ILE A 1 -3.23 -4.99 -12.45
CA ILE A 1 -4.48 -4.71 -11.75
C ILE A 1 -5.58 -4.64 -12.79
N GLU A 2 -6.64 -5.45 -12.66
CA GLU A 2 -7.74 -5.56 -13.65
C GLU A 2 -7.24 -5.76 -15.09
N GLY A 3 -6.14 -6.52 -15.26
CA GLY A 3 -5.52 -6.76 -16.57
C GLY A 3 -4.63 -5.62 -17.08
N ILE A 4 -4.48 -4.53 -16.35
CA ILE A 4 -3.62 -3.40 -16.72
C ILE A 4 -2.30 -3.51 -15.96
N SER A 5 -1.17 -3.34 -16.68
CA SER A 5 0.16 -3.36 -16.08
C SER A 5 0.45 -2.04 -15.35
N PHE A 6 0.87 -2.15 -14.09
CA PHE A 6 1.36 -1.05 -13.26
C PHE A 6 2.81 -1.26 -12.81
N ASN A 7 3.54 -2.09 -13.52
CA ASN A 7 4.97 -2.19 -13.30
C ASN A 7 5.66 -0.89 -13.72
N ALA A 8 6.62 -0.44 -12.93
CA ALA A 8 7.42 0.72 -13.27
C ALA A 8 8.17 0.46 -14.59
N ALA A 9 8.01 1.36 -15.57
CA ALA A 9 8.60 1.20 -16.91
C ALA A 9 10.14 1.10 -16.86
N GLU A 10 10.76 1.76 -15.89
CA GLU A 10 12.21 1.81 -15.73
C GLU A 10 12.82 0.52 -15.18
N ARG A 11 12.10 -0.19 -14.31
CA ARG A 11 12.62 -1.33 -13.55
C ARG A 11 11.83 -2.61 -13.74
N GLY A 12 10.69 -2.56 -14.42
CA GLY A 12 9.79 -3.70 -14.57
C GLY A 12 9.17 -4.21 -13.27
N GLN A 13 9.37 -3.51 -12.15
CA GLN A 13 8.94 -3.94 -10.83
C GLN A 13 7.63 -3.26 -10.44
N PHE A 14 6.80 -4.02 -9.75
CA PHE A 14 5.58 -3.50 -9.15
C PHE A 14 5.88 -2.87 -7.79
N ASN A 15 5.37 -1.66 -7.55
CA ASN A 15 5.56 -0.96 -6.29
C ASN A 15 4.42 -1.29 -5.31
N PHE A 16 4.65 -2.19 -4.37
CA PHE A 16 3.68 -2.55 -3.34
C PHE A 16 3.31 -1.40 -2.37
N PHE A 17 4.04 -0.31 -2.40
CA PHE A 17 3.74 0.85 -1.55
C PHE A 17 2.41 1.52 -1.91
N PHE A 18 1.87 1.28 -3.10
CA PHE A 18 0.52 1.72 -3.49
C PHE A 18 -0.56 1.25 -2.52
N PHE A 19 -0.37 0.08 -1.93
CA PHE A 19 -1.37 -0.60 -1.10
C PHE A 19 -1.09 -0.54 0.40
N PHE A 20 -0.33 0.40 0.89
CA PHE A 20 -0.04 0.48 2.32
C PHE A 20 -1.31 0.57 3.16
N GLY A 21 -1.58 -0.49 3.94
CA GLY A 21 -2.77 -0.62 4.76
C GLY A 21 -4.02 -1.15 4.05
N LEU A 22 -4.06 -1.13 2.72
CA LEU A 22 -5.21 -1.52 1.90
C LEU A 22 -5.23 -3.03 1.65
N ASN A 23 -5.34 -3.83 2.72
CA ASN A 23 -5.25 -5.28 2.62
C ASN A 23 -6.41 -5.90 1.83
N ASP A 24 -7.58 -5.27 1.82
CA ASP A 24 -8.71 -5.79 1.06
C ASP A 24 -8.54 -5.50 -0.44
N ALA A 25 -7.92 -4.37 -0.84
CA ALA A 25 -7.61 -4.07 -2.24
C ALA A 25 -6.67 -5.10 -2.90
N THR A 26 -5.91 -5.87 -2.13
CA THR A 26 -4.99 -6.90 -2.60
C THR A 26 -5.45 -8.33 -2.28
N ARG A 27 -6.68 -8.49 -1.80
CA ARG A 27 -7.19 -9.78 -1.33
C ARG A 27 -7.43 -10.77 -2.46
N TYR A 28 -8.06 -10.32 -3.52
CA TYR A 28 -8.40 -11.16 -4.67
C TYR A 28 -7.37 -10.97 -5.76
N ARG A 29 -6.79 -12.07 -6.18
CA ARG A 29 -5.73 -12.06 -7.20
C ARG A 29 -5.71 -13.37 -7.97
N GLU A 30 -5.38 -13.25 -9.24
CA GLU A 30 -4.98 -14.35 -10.10
C GLU A 30 -3.46 -14.41 -10.14
N VAL A 31 -2.89 -15.58 -10.03
CA VAL A 31 -1.45 -15.79 -10.05
C VAL A 31 -1.15 -16.86 -11.09
N VAL A 32 -0.23 -16.56 -11.99
CA VAL A 32 0.28 -17.50 -13.00
C VAL A 32 1.79 -17.56 -12.86
N GLU A 33 2.31 -18.76 -12.77
CA GLU A 33 3.74 -19.04 -12.61
C GLU A 33 4.34 -19.59 -13.90
N GLY A 34 5.60 -19.26 -14.15
CA GLY A 34 6.33 -19.75 -15.31
C GLY A 34 5.87 -19.11 -16.63
N ILE A 35 5.84 -19.93 -17.68
CA ILE A 35 5.50 -19.52 -19.05
C ILE A 35 4.07 -19.84 -19.46
N GLU A 36 3.20 -20.12 -18.50
CA GLU A 36 1.81 -20.44 -18.78
C GLU A 36 1.09 -19.25 -19.43
N ALA A 37 0.20 -19.56 -20.37
CA ALA A 37 -0.63 -18.55 -21.01
C ALA A 37 -1.63 -17.97 -20.01
N ASN A 38 -1.84 -16.66 -20.09
CA ASN A 38 -2.85 -15.95 -19.30
C ASN A 38 -3.51 -14.85 -20.15
N ASN A 39 -4.62 -14.31 -19.65
CA ASN A 39 -5.41 -13.29 -20.34
C ASN A 39 -5.19 -11.86 -19.80
N PHE A 40 -4.19 -11.64 -18.97
CA PHE A 40 -3.93 -10.34 -18.33
C PHE A 40 -2.48 -9.84 -18.49
N THR A 41 -1.60 -10.59 -19.14
CA THR A 41 -0.25 -10.14 -19.52
C THR A 41 0.11 -10.61 -20.91
N PHE A 42 1.09 -9.95 -21.53
CA PHE A 42 1.65 -10.37 -22.84
C PHE A 42 2.72 -11.47 -22.72
N GLY A 43 2.74 -12.16 -21.62
CA GLY A 43 3.70 -13.20 -21.29
C GLY A 43 4.61 -12.81 -20.12
N SER A 44 5.05 -13.83 -19.40
CA SER A 44 5.95 -13.69 -18.27
C SER A 44 6.81 -14.96 -18.19
N ILE A 45 8.06 -14.81 -17.80
CA ILE A 45 8.96 -15.94 -17.56
C ILE A 45 8.98 -16.33 -16.07
N GLY A 46 8.33 -15.57 -15.24
CA GLY A 46 8.35 -15.77 -13.80
C GLY A 46 6.96 -15.83 -13.18
N LEU A 47 6.65 -14.86 -12.35
CA LEU A 47 5.37 -14.74 -11.66
C LEU A 47 4.59 -13.55 -12.22
N SER A 48 3.36 -13.81 -12.68
CA SER A 48 2.40 -12.78 -13.04
C SER A 48 1.28 -12.74 -12.02
N THR A 49 0.98 -11.57 -11.48
CA THR A 49 -0.11 -11.38 -10.52
C THR A 49 -1.08 -10.31 -11.02
N ASN A 50 -2.34 -10.64 -11.14
CA ASN A 50 -3.42 -9.71 -11.45
C ASN A 50 -4.31 -9.51 -10.22
N TYR A 51 -4.41 -8.30 -9.71
CA TYR A 51 -5.32 -7.96 -8.62
C TYR A 51 -6.69 -7.64 -9.17
N LEU A 52 -7.72 -8.32 -8.63
CA LEU A 52 -9.12 -8.17 -9.00
C LEU A 52 -9.79 -7.25 -7.98
N GLN A 53 -10.11 -6.03 -8.40
CA GLN A 53 -10.55 -4.95 -7.53
C GLN A 53 -11.97 -4.47 -7.83
N SER A 54 -12.70 -5.14 -8.72
CA SER A 54 -14.10 -4.84 -9.01
C SER A 54 -14.97 -4.98 -7.76
N ALA A 55 -15.98 -4.13 -7.62
CA ALA A 55 -16.76 -4.00 -6.39
C ALA A 55 -17.51 -5.29 -6.00
N THR A 56 -17.94 -6.07 -6.98
CA THR A 56 -18.65 -7.35 -6.76
C THR A 56 -17.75 -8.48 -6.25
N ASN A 57 -16.43 -8.32 -6.26
CA ASN A 57 -15.52 -9.29 -5.65
C ASN A 57 -15.57 -9.30 -4.12
N TYR A 58 -16.16 -8.27 -3.51
CA TYR A 58 -16.18 -8.11 -2.06
C TYR A 58 -17.54 -8.54 -1.47
N ALA A 59 -17.48 -9.28 -0.38
CA ALA A 59 -18.71 -9.67 0.34
C ALA A 59 -19.42 -8.44 0.92
N GLN A 60 -20.74 -8.41 0.75
CA GLN A 60 -21.59 -7.33 1.25
C GLN A 60 -21.46 -7.16 2.77
N GLY A 61 -21.46 -5.92 3.23
CA GLY A 61 -21.47 -5.55 4.64
C GLY A 61 -20.24 -4.77 5.09
N TRP A 62 -20.09 -4.66 6.39
CA TRP A 62 -18.99 -3.97 7.05
C TRP A 62 -17.92 -4.93 7.54
N LYS A 63 -16.69 -4.50 7.43
CA LYS A 63 -15.52 -5.17 8.00
C LYS A 63 -14.64 -4.14 8.65
N VAL A 64 -14.46 -4.26 9.96
CA VAL A 64 -13.60 -3.37 10.76
C VAL A 64 -12.48 -4.21 11.36
N GLY A 65 -11.28 -3.65 11.41
CA GLY A 65 -10.14 -4.31 12.02
C GLY A 65 -9.21 -3.32 12.68
N VAL A 66 -8.70 -3.70 13.84
CA VAL A 66 -7.63 -3.01 14.54
C VAL A 66 -6.49 -3.98 14.79
N ALA A 67 -5.26 -3.50 14.78
CA ALA A 67 -4.08 -4.31 15.02
C ALA A 67 -3.01 -3.52 15.76
N GLY A 68 -2.31 -4.20 16.67
CA GLY A 68 -1.05 -3.75 17.25
C GLY A 68 0.09 -4.65 16.76
N THR A 69 1.27 -4.08 16.57
CA THR A 69 2.44 -4.82 16.08
C THR A 69 3.74 -4.23 16.63
N ASN A 70 4.76 -5.05 16.69
CA ASN A 70 6.12 -4.65 17.05
C ASN A 70 7.02 -4.37 15.83
N ARG A 71 6.43 -4.28 14.63
CA ARG A 71 7.15 -4.03 13.37
C ARG A 71 7.15 -2.54 13.00
N ASN A 72 7.08 -2.23 11.70
CA ASN A 72 7.19 -0.87 11.14
C ASN A 72 6.10 0.09 11.62
N TYR A 73 4.96 -0.41 12.06
CA TYR A 73 3.91 0.39 12.69
C TYR A 73 3.49 -0.25 14.01
N LYS A 74 3.10 0.55 14.99
CA LYS A 74 2.67 0.08 16.31
C LYS A 74 1.17 -0.12 16.37
N GLY A 75 0.41 0.70 15.67
CA GLY A 75 -1.05 0.63 15.58
C GLY A 75 -1.54 0.70 14.14
N ALA A 76 -2.63 0.00 13.87
CA ALA A 76 -3.36 0.07 12.62
C ALA A 76 -4.86 -0.04 12.86
N ALA A 77 -5.64 0.71 12.10
CA ALA A 77 -7.08 0.60 12.02
C ALA A 77 -7.50 0.57 10.55
N ARG A 78 -8.55 -0.20 10.25
CA ARG A 78 -9.14 -0.24 8.91
C ARG A 78 -10.63 -0.46 8.99
N ALA A 79 -11.36 0.09 8.04
CA ALA A 79 -12.77 -0.16 7.85
C ALA A 79 -13.04 -0.35 6.35
N THR A 80 -13.81 -1.35 6.00
CA THR A 80 -14.25 -1.65 4.64
C THR A 80 -15.76 -1.81 4.64
N TYR A 81 -16.41 -1.20 3.69
CA TYR A 81 -17.84 -1.39 3.40
C TYR A 81 -18.01 -1.83 1.96
N SER A 82 -18.87 -2.79 1.73
CA SER A 82 -19.32 -3.22 0.40
C SER A 82 -20.83 -3.30 0.34
N SER A 83 -21.42 -2.72 -0.69
CA SER A 83 -22.87 -2.79 -0.92
C SER A 83 -23.34 -4.16 -1.42
N GLY A 84 -22.43 -4.97 -1.96
CA GLY A 84 -22.78 -6.07 -2.84
C GLY A 84 -23.41 -5.57 -4.15
N LEU A 85 -23.82 -6.47 -5.02
CA LEU A 85 -24.54 -6.13 -6.24
C LEU A 85 -26.00 -5.80 -5.91
N MET A 86 -26.42 -4.59 -6.17
CA MET A 86 -27.77 -4.10 -5.96
C MET A 86 -28.68 -4.44 -7.16
N GLU A 87 -29.99 -4.45 -6.95
CA GLU A 87 -31.00 -4.77 -7.99
C GLU A 87 -30.90 -3.87 -9.23
N ASN A 88 -30.47 -2.63 -9.03
CA ASN A 88 -30.25 -1.66 -10.13
C ASN A 88 -28.93 -1.90 -10.89
N GLY A 89 -28.17 -2.97 -10.57
CA GLY A 89 -26.93 -3.35 -11.21
C GLY A 89 -25.71 -2.55 -10.77
N TRP A 90 -25.79 -1.74 -9.72
CA TRP A 90 -24.64 -1.08 -9.12
C TRP A 90 -24.04 -1.88 -7.98
N ALA A 91 -22.73 -1.77 -7.81
CA ALA A 91 -22.02 -2.25 -6.62
C ALA A 91 -20.94 -1.20 -6.24
N PHE A 92 -20.71 -1.04 -4.93
CA PHE A 92 -19.71 -0.13 -4.38
C PHE A 92 -18.93 -0.82 -3.29
N THR A 93 -17.63 -0.60 -3.26
CA THR A 93 -16.79 -0.98 -2.12
C THR A 93 -15.85 0.18 -1.78
N ALA A 94 -15.76 0.48 -0.49
CA ALA A 94 -14.88 1.51 0.04
C ALA A 94 -14.06 0.96 1.21
N GLN A 95 -12.78 1.21 1.24
CA GLN A 95 -11.88 0.91 2.35
C GLN A 95 -11.11 2.15 2.76
N LEU A 96 -11.03 2.39 4.07
CA LEU A 96 -10.10 3.32 4.70
C LEU A 96 -9.18 2.55 5.63
N ALA A 97 -7.91 2.92 5.65
CA ALA A 97 -6.91 2.30 6.50
C ALA A 97 -5.97 3.35 7.07
N TRP A 98 -5.57 3.17 8.32
CA TRP A 98 -4.59 4.03 8.99
C TRP A 98 -3.58 3.18 9.71
N ARG A 99 -2.30 3.55 9.58
CA ARG A 99 -1.17 2.93 10.28
C ARG A 99 -0.32 4.02 10.91
N TYR A 100 0.07 3.79 12.14
CA TYR A 100 0.75 4.81 12.93
C TYR A 100 1.84 4.23 13.83
N THR A 101 2.95 4.97 13.93
CA THR A 101 3.99 4.79 14.93
C THR A 101 4.47 6.17 15.38
N PRO A 102 4.36 6.50 16.67
CA PRO A 102 4.96 7.72 17.22
C PRO A 102 6.49 7.59 17.32
N TYR A 103 7.19 8.70 17.50
CA TYR A 103 8.62 8.71 17.84
C TYR A 103 8.89 8.11 19.23
N ILE A 104 7.99 8.34 20.15
CA ILE A 104 8.07 7.89 21.56
C ILE A 104 6.98 6.84 21.76
N ASP A 105 7.34 5.70 22.30
CA ASP A 105 6.40 4.62 22.60
C ASP A 105 5.54 4.93 23.84
N ILE A 106 4.58 4.04 24.15
CA ILE A 106 3.68 4.18 25.30
C ILE A 106 4.41 4.12 26.66
N LYS A 107 5.66 3.71 26.69
CA LYS A 107 6.52 3.69 27.89
C LYS A 107 7.44 4.92 27.98
N GLY A 108 7.27 5.88 27.07
CA GLY A 108 8.11 7.07 26.99
C GLY A 108 9.52 6.79 26.43
N GLN A 109 9.76 5.62 25.82
CA GLN A 109 11.04 5.28 25.23
C GLN A 109 11.07 5.69 23.76
N ILE A 110 12.19 6.26 23.34
CA ILE A 110 12.45 6.52 21.93
C ILE A 110 12.96 5.22 21.33
N GLY A 111 12.24 4.72 20.30
CA GLY A 111 12.71 3.61 19.52
C GLY A 111 13.86 4.03 18.61
N GLU A 112 13.84 3.59 17.35
CA GLU A 112 14.86 3.96 16.36
C GLU A 112 14.73 5.39 15.85
N GLY A 113 13.95 6.25 16.51
CA GLY A 113 13.65 7.62 16.03
C GLY A 113 12.86 7.65 14.72
N ILE A 114 12.11 6.60 14.44
CA ILE A 114 11.29 6.45 13.24
C ILE A 114 9.82 6.63 13.61
N ALA A 115 9.23 7.72 13.17
CA ALA A 115 7.77 7.85 13.15
C ALA A 115 7.23 7.34 11.81
N TYR A 116 6.05 6.79 11.83
CA TYR A 116 5.34 6.31 10.65
C TYR A 116 3.89 6.74 10.72
N ASN A 117 3.41 7.32 9.65
CA ASN A 117 2.01 7.68 9.48
C ASN A 117 1.60 7.40 8.03
N SER A 118 0.60 6.57 7.84
CA SER A 118 0.07 6.25 6.53
C SER A 118 -1.45 6.19 6.60
N PHE A 119 -2.10 6.87 5.68
CA PHE A 119 -3.54 6.82 5.48
C PHE A 119 -3.82 6.26 4.08
N GLY A 120 -4.51 5.12 4.02
CA GLY A 120 -4.89 4.49 2.76
C GLY A 120 -6.37 4.64 2.48
N TYR A 121 -6.72 4.85 1.21
CA TYR A 121 -8.08 4.77 0.71
C TYR A 121 -8.15 3.87 -0.52
N PHE A 122 -9.24 3.14 -0.64
CA PHE A 122 -9.59 2.33 -1.80
C PHE A 122 -11.08 2.47 -2.03
N LEU A 123 -11.46 2.86 -3.23
CA LEU A 123 -12.85 3.04 -3.64
C LEU A 123 -13.04 2.33 -4.98
N THR A 124 -14.08 1.53 -5.08
CA THR A 124 -14.48 0.93 -6.36
C THR A 124 -15.98 1.02 -6.54
N ALA A 125 -16.38 1.41 -7.74
CA ALA A 125 -17.77 1.45 -8.19
C ALA A 125 -17.89 0.59 -9.44
N GLU A 126 -18.92 -0.22 -9.51
CA GLU A 126 -19.17 -1.13 -10.61
C GLU A 126 -20.61 -0.98 -11.07
N LYS A 127 -20.81 -0.98 -12.38
CA LYS A 127 -22.11 -1.04 -13.02
C LYS A 127 -22.19 -2.25 -13.93
N GLN A 128 -23.18 -3.08 -13.71
CA GLN A 128 -23.53 -4.19 -14.58
C GLN A 128 -24.79 -3.88 -15.39
N TRP A 129 -24.79 -4.25 -16.66
CA TRP A 129 -25.94 -4.23 -17.54
C TRP A 129 -26.22 -5.66 -18.00
N GLY A 130 -27.24 -6.27 -17.42
CA GLY A 130 -27.49 -7.70 -17.60
C GLY A 130 -26.38 -8.54 -16.97
N LYS A 131 -26.02 -9.65 -17.62
CA LYS A 131 -24.95 -10.56 -17.21
C LYS A 131 -23.70 -10.44 -18.07
N ASP A 132 -23.79 -9.67 -19.13
CA ASP A 132 -22.82 -9.64 -20.22
C ASP A 132 -21.92 -8.42 -20.23
N LYS A 133 -22.30 -7.32 -19.55
CA LYS A 133 -21.50 -6.08 -19.55
C LYS A 133 -21.26 -5.58 -18.15
N ARG A 134 -20.01 -5.18 -17.91
CA ARG A 134 -19.56 -4.63 -16.65
C ARG A 134 -18.57 -3.48 -16.87
N LEU A 135 -18.82 -2.35 -16.20
CA LEU A 135 -17.88 -1.24 -16.10
C LEU A 135 -17.47 -1.09 -14.65
N SER A 136 -16.17 -1.07 -14.38
CA SER A 136 -15.60 -0.84 -13.05
C SER A 136 -14.76 0.43 -13.05
N LEU A 137 -14.98 1.29 -12.07
CA LEU A 137 -14.16 2.46 -11.77
C LEU A 137 -13.50 2.25 -10.42
N ILE A 138 -12.18 2.33 -10.36
CA ILE A 138 -11.38 2.00 -9.18
C ILE A 138 -10.42 3.14 -8.92
N THR A 139 -10.30 3.56 -7.66
CA THR A 139 -9.26 4.50 -7.24
C THR A 139 -8.72 4.11 -5.88
N PHE A 140 -7.43 4.27 -5.72
CA PHE A 140 -6.75 4.03 -4.45
C PHE A 140 -5.48 4.85 -4.33
N GLY A 141 -5.03 5.00 -3.09
CA GLY A 141 -3.77 5.64 -2.75
C GLY A 141 -3.49 5.54 -1.26
N ALA A 142 -2.23 5.66 -0.91
CA ALA A 142 -1.77 5.55 0.46
C ALA A 142 -0.71 6.61 0.78
N PRO A 143 -1.10 7.90 0.98
CA PRO A 143 -0.15 8.90 1.42
C PRO A 143 0.54 8.43 2.70
N THR A 144 1.87 8.42 2.66
CA THR A 144 2.70 7.87 3.73
C THR A 144 3.82 8.84 4.04
N ARG A 145 4.02 9.09 5.34
CA ARG A 145 5.14 9.84 5.89
C ARG A 145 5.88 8.98 6.90
N ARG A 146 7.18 8.81 6.70
CA ARG A 146 8.00 7.98 7.58
C ARG A 146 9.41 8.54 7.77
N GLY A 147 9.95 8.35 8.97
CA GLY A 147 11.37 8.52 9.21
C GLY A 147 12.16 7.34 8.60
N GLN A 148 13.41 7.58 8.28
CA GLN A 148 14.34 6.54 7.84
C GLN A 148 15.34 6.20 8.95
N SER A 149 15.92 5.00 8.87
CA SER A 149 17.14 4.60 9.56
C SER A 149 18.25 4.36 8.54
N ALA A 150 19.48 4.62 8.95
CA ALA A 150 20.64 4.22 8.16
C ALA A 150 21.04 2.79 8.45
N ALA A 151 21.70 2.15 7.50
CA ALA A 151 22.51 0.97 7.79
C ALA A 151 23.70 1.38 8.65
N VAL A 152 23.98 0.65 9.70
CA VAL A 152 25.09 0.88 10.61
C VAL A 152 25.96 -0.37 10.70
N THR A 153 27.24 -0.18 11.05
CA THR A 153 28.18 -1.28 11.21
C THR A 153 28.02 -1.96 12.57
N GLN A 154 28.49 -3.19 12.69
CA GLN A 154 28.53 -3.90 13.98
C GLN A 154 29.32 -3.11 15.03
N GLU A 155 30.45 -2.51 14.64
CA GLU A 155 31.23 -1.66 15.52
C GLU A 155 30.43 -0.51 16.11
N THR A 156 29.60 0.16 15.31
CA THR A 156 28.71 1.21 15.80
C THR A 156 27.69 0.67 16.81
N TYR A 157 27.15 -0.51 16.58
CA TYR A 157 26.26 -1.14 17.55
C TYR A 157 26.96 -1.48 18.85
N ASP A 158 28.19 -1.98 18.80
CA ASP A 158 28.96 -2.33 19.97
C ASP A 158 29.30 -1.10 20.81
N LEU A 159 29.73 -0.01 20.16
CA LEU A 159 30.03 1.26 20.82
C LEU A 159 28.79 1.93 21.43
N THR A 160 27.64 1.81 20.83
CA THR A 160 26.40 2.50 21.27
C THR A 160 25.48 1.61 22.11
N ASN A 161 25.80 0.35 22.26
CA ASN A 161 24.95 -0.66 22.89
C ASN A 161 24.47 -0.26 24.29
N GLN A 162 25.36 0.32 25.10
CA GLN A 162 25.05 0.76 26.47
C GLN A 162 24.03 1.93 26.53
N TYR A 163 23.93 2.74 25.47
CA TYR A 163 23.08 3.93 25.40
C TYR A 163 21.76 3.69 24.66
N ASN A 164 21.74 2.71 23.76
CA ASN A 164 20.62 2.51 22.83
C ASN A 164 19.91 1.15 23.00
N LYS A 165 20.23 0.40 24.08
CA LYS A 165 19.52 -0.84 24.36
C LYS A 165 18.05 -0.57 24.70
N THR A 166 17.19 -1.27 24.01
CA THR A 166 15.78 -1.38 24.41
C THR A 166 15.62 -2.33 25.59
N SER A 167 14.47 -2.32 26.24
CA SER A 167 14.07 -3.31 27.24
C SER A 167 14.10 -4.76 26.74
N TRP A 168 14.15 -4.95 25.41
CA TRP A 168 14.24 -6.26 24.74
C TRP A 168 15.67 -6.64 24.32
N GLY A 169 16.67 -5.83 24.69
CA GLY A 169 18.07 -6.08 24.37
C GLY A 169 18.52 -5.70 22.97
N HIS A 170 17.65 -5.13 22.16
CA HIS A 170 18.00 -4.67 20.81
C HIS A 170 18.61 -3.27 20.85
N ASN A 171 19.66 -3.06 20.07
CA ASN A 171 20.23 -1.74 19.86
C ASN A 171 19.43 -0.98 18.80
N ASN A 172 18.88 0.18 19.17
CA ASN A 172 18.05 1.04 18.34
C ASN A 172 18.81 2.24 17.78
N TYR A 173 20.11 2.16 17.66
CA TYR A 173 20.90 3.25 17.11
C TYR A 173 20.45 3.59 15.68
N ASN A 174 20.21 4.88 15.45
CA ASN A 174 19.92 5.44 14.14
C ASN A 174 20.51 6.85 14.07
N PRO A 175 21.48 7.13 13.18
CA PRO A 175 22.14 8.43 13.10
C PRO A 175 21.24 9.56 12.56
N TYR A 176 20.05 9.26 12.07
CA TYR A 176 19.17 10.24 11.46
C TYR A 176 18.24 10.94 12.46
N TRP A 177 18.12 10.47 13.68
CA TRP A 177 17.26 11.12 14.67
C TRP A 177 18.08 11.84 15.74
N GLY A 178 17.45 12.82 16.37
CA GLY A 178 18.01 13.58 17.48
C GLY A 178 16.98 14.53 18.06
N TYR A 179 17.42 15.44 18.89
CA TYR A 179 16.59 16.47 19.47
C TYR A 179 16.79 17.80 18.76
N GLN A 180 15.69 18.46 18.42
CA GLN A 180 15.65 19.83 17.94
C GLN A 180 14.60 20.57 18.79
N ASP A 181 15.02 21.63 19.49
CA ASP A 181 14.17 22.41 20.39
C ASP A 181 13.43 21.54 21.41
N GLY A 182 14.12 20.56 22.00
CA GLY A 182 13.57 19.61 22.96
C GLY A 182 12.60 18.55 22.40
N LYS A 183 12.39 18.52 21.08
CA LYS A 183 11.51 17.53 20.42
C LYS A 183 12.32 16.53 19.64
N VAL A 184 11.89 15.27 19.69
CA VAL A 184 12.48 14.22 18.85
C VAL A 184 12.16 14.49 17.39
N ARG A 185 13.19 14.49 16.56
CA ARG A 185 13.11 14.71 15.12
C ARG A 185 13.95 13.67 14.39
N ASN A 186 13.52 13.34 13.16
CA ASN A 186 14.33 12.57 12.23
C ASN A 186 14.68 13.49 11.04
N SER A 187 15.95 13.54 10.66
CA SER A 187 16.43 14.39 9.56
C SER A 187 16.10 13.85 8.17
N ARG A 188 15.81 12.54 8.09
CA ARG A 188 15.46 11.85 6.85
C ARG A 188 14.00 11.43 6.88
N ILE A 189 13.13 12.30 6.41
CA ILE A 189 11.70 12.02 6.27
C ILE A 189 11.40 11.72 4.82
N VAL A 190 10.81 10.57 4.56
CA VAL A 190 10.27 10.19 3.25
C VAL A 190 8.76 10.38 3.26
N GLU A 191 8.27 11.08 2.25
CA GLU A 191 6.85 11.21 1.97
C GLU A 191 6.58 10.64 0.59
N THR A 192 5.57 9.77 0.50
CA THR A 192 5.16 9.14 -0.75
C THR A 192 3.65 9.21 -0.90
N TYR A 193 3.19 9.46 -2.10
CA TYR A 193 1.78 9.34 -2.46
C TYR A 193 1.64 8.99 -3.92
N ASP A 194 1.01 7.87 -4.20
CA ASP A 194 0.87 7.30 -5.53
C ASP A 194 -0.63 7.07 -5.85
N PRO A 195 -1.42 8.14 -6.08
CA PRO A 195 -2.82 7.99 -6.45
C PRO A 195 -2.96 7.28 -7.79
N THR A 196 -3.85 6.31 -7.81
CA THR A 196 -4.13 5.49 -8.98
C THR A 196 -5.62 5.51 -9.28
N VAL A 197 -5.97 5.63 -10.56
CA VAL A 197 -7.34 5.53 -11.07
C VAL A 197 -7.35 4.54 -12.23
N ILE A 198 -8.33 3.64 -12.22
CA ILE A 198 -8.52 2.61 -13.23
C ILE A 198 -9.97 2.62 -13.68
N ALA A 199 -10.19 2.53 -15.00
CA ALA A 199 -11.47 2.17 -15.58
C ALA A 199 -11.30 0.88 -16.38
N SER A 200 -12.15 -0.11 -16.12
CA SER A 200 -12.14 -1.42 -16.78
C SER A 200 -13.53 -1.73 -17.28
N PHE A 201 -13.62 -2.17 -18.53
CA PHE A 201 -14.86 -2.56 -19.17
C PHE A 201 -14.75 -3.98 -19.71
N ASP A 202 -15.65 -4.84 -19.28
CA ASP A 202 -15.76 -6.23 -19.70
C ASP A 202 -17.10 -6.43 -20.43
N TRP A 203 -17.07 -7.10 -21.59
CA TRP A 203 -18.24 -7.41 -22.38
C TRP A 203 -18.16 -8.81 -22.99
N GLN A 204 -19.05 -9.71 -22.53
CA GLN A 204 -19.27 -11.00 -23.18
C GLN A 204 -20.20 -10.77 -24.38
N ILE A 205 -19.62 -10.69 -25.58
CA ILE A 205 -20.37 -10.37 -26.82
C ILE A 205 -21.26 -11.55 -27.21
N ASN A 206 -20.70 -12.77 -27.15
CA ASN A 206 -21.35 -14.04 -27.34
C ASN A 206 -20.54 -15.18 -26.67
N GLU A 207 -20.88 -16.44 -26.87
CA GLU A 207 -20.23 -17.58 -26.22
C GLU A 207 -18.72 -17.63 -26.51
N ASP A 208 -18.30 -17.26 -27.74
CA ASP A 208 -16.92 -17.37 -28.22
C ASP A 208 -16.12 -16.05 -28.12
N ASN A 209 -16.80 -14.90 -27.95
CA ASN A 209 -16.16 -13.60 -28.03
C ASN A 209 -16.34 -12.78 -26.75
N PHE A 210 -15.24 -12.43 -26.17
CA PHE A 210 -15.13 -11.58 -25.00
C PHE A 210 -14.25 -10.36 -25.30
N LEU A 211 -14.74 -9.16 -24.97
CA LEU A 211 -13.99 -7.92 -25.03
C LEU A 211 -13.64 -7.45 -23.63
N LYS A 212 -12.36 -7.21 -23.38
CA LYS A 212 -11.87 -6.53 -22.20
C LYS A 212 -11.11 -5.28 -22.63
N ALA A 213 -11.51 -4.13 -22.09
CA ALA A 213 -10.84 -2.86 -22.33
C ALA A 213 -10.57 -2.19 -20.97
N GLY A 214 -9.42 -1.53 -20.86
CA GLY A 214 -9.09 -0.85 -19.63
C GLY A 214 -8.11 0.28 -19.84
N VAL A 215 -8.22 1.31 -18.99
CA VAL A 215 -7.29 2.42 -18.91
C VAL A 215 -6.94 2.66 -17.44
N GLY A 216 -5.66 2.90 -17.18
CA GLY A 216 -5.15 3.24 -15.86
C GLY A 216 -4.34 4.52 -15.90
N TYR A 217 -4.51 5.36 -14.90
CA TYR A 217 -3.69 6.53 -14.66
C TYR A 217 -3.08 6.44 -13.26
N HIS A 218 -1.80 6.70 -13.19
CA HIS A 218 -1.02 6.68 -11.97
C HIS A 218 -0.08 7.88 -11.95
N TYR A 219 -0.04 8.55 -10.81
CA TYR A 219 0.89 9.66 -10.58
C TYR A 219 1.68 9.41 -9.31
N SER A 220 3.01 9.50 -9.37
CA SER A 220 3.89 9.24 -8.23
C SER A 220 4.49 10.54 -7.69
N MET A 221 4.30 10.76 -6.39
CA MET A 221 4.91 11.85 -5.64
C MET A 221 5.85 11.26 -4.59
N TYR A 222 7.09 11.72 -4.62
CA TYR A 222 8.13 11.30 -3.68
C TYR A 222 8.92 12.50 -3.19
N SER A 223 9.11 12.60 -1.89
CA SER A 223 10.04 13.52 -1.28
C SER A 223 10.91 12.84 -0.23
N ASN A 224 12.12 13.35 -0.05
CA ASN A 224 13.04 12.89 0.98
C ASN A 224 13.80 14.10 1.54
N SER A 225 13.66 14.35 2.84
CA SER A 225 14.40 15.42 3.51
C SER A 225 15.84 15.01 3.82
N ALA A 226 16.71 16.01 3.97
CA ALA A 226 18.08 15.85 4.44
C ALA A 226 18.48 17.09 5.25
N LEU A 227 19.45 16.93 6.15
CA LEU A 227 20.13 18.08 6.74
C LEU A 227 20.92 18.80 5.66
N THR A 228 20.81 20.12 5.63
CA THR A 228 21.66 20.99 4.82
C THR A 228 22.78 21.47 5.71
N PHE A 229 24.01 21.29 5.27
CA PHE A 229 25.19 21.88 5.92
C PHE A 229 25.41 23.25 5.30
N TYR A 230 25.32 24.28 6.12
CA TYR A 230 25.83 25.62 5.75
C TYR A 230 27.29 25.69 6.20
N ASN A 231 28.17 25.99 5.28
CA ASN A 231 29.55 26.38 5.58
C ASN A 231 29.57 27.82 6.08
#